data_cf4c923f142728b3bc0d7838abd65041
#
_entry.id   cf4c923f142728b3bc0d7838abd65041
#
_cell.length_a   1.000
_cell.length_b   1.000
_cell.length_c   1.000
_cell.angle_alpha   90.00
_cell.angle_beta   90.00
_cell.angle_gamma   90.00
#
_symmetry.space_group_name_H-M   'P 1'
#
loop_
_entity.id
_entity.type
_entity.pdbx_description
1 polymer ?
#
loop_
_entity_poly.entity_id
_entity_poly.type
_entity_poly.pdbx_seq_one_letter_code
_entity_poly.pdbx_strand_id
1 'polypeptide(L)'
;MKDTNERMHEMIKRIHNMIVESNVDYVVFEDVSLQTNVSTLILLAQIQGAIINTCVMNNICYSVYRPTFWRSKLGFKQNRNVKRPELKQQAKDYVYNKYGLKLKEDLCDAICIGEAFIKEYKKED
;
A
#
# COMPACT_ATOMS: atom_id res chain seq x y z
N MET A 1 -17.59 20.59 8.71
CA MET A 1 -17.07 19.22 8.57
C MET A 1 -17.26 18.75 7.13
N LYS A 2 -16.21 18.23 6.52
CA LYS A 2 -16.30 17.73 5.15
C LYS A 2 -17.00 16.38 5.11
N ASP A 3 -17.85 16.16 4.10
CA ASP A 3 -18.47 14.86 3.93
C ASP A 3 -17.49 13.83 3.34
N THR A 4 -17.94 12.60 3.22
CA THR A 4 -17.10 11.49 2.74
C THR A 4 -16.63 11.72 1.30
N ASN A 5 -17.50 12.26 0.45
CA ASN A 5 -17.14 12.50 -0.95
C ASN A 5 -16.08 13.60 -1.08
N GLU A 6 -16.20 14.66 -0.29
CA GLU A 6 -15.20 15.73 -0.30
C GLU A 6 -13.84 15.22 0.17
N ARG A 7 -13.82 14.40 1.22
CA ARG A 7 -12.58 13.81 1.72
C ARG A 7 -11.95 12.88 0.70
N MET A 8 -12.78 12.10 0.00
CA MET A 8 -12.30 11.21 -1.06
C MET A 8 -11.68 12.01 -2.21
N HIS A 9 -12.35 13.08 -2.65
CA HIS A 9 -11.83 13.94 -3.72
C HIS A 9 -10.49 14.55 -3.35
N GLU A 10 -10.35 15.03 -2.12
CA GLU A 10 -9.08 15.59 -1.65
C GLU A 10 -7.98 14.54 -1.61
N MET A 11 -8.29 13.35 -1.14
CA MET A 11 -7.33 12.25 -1.07
C MET A 11 -6.86 11.86 -2.47
N ILE A 12 -7.79 11.73 -3.42
CA ILE A 12 -7.48 11.40 -4.81
C ILE A 12 -6.58 12.47 -5.43
N LYS A 13 -6.89 13.74 -5.21
CA LYS A 13 -6.06 14.84 -5.71
C LYS A 13 -4.65 14.81 -5.14
N ARG A 14 -4.52 14.54 -3.84
CA ARG A 14 -3.21 14.46 -3.18
C ARG A 14 -2.39 13.29 -3.73
N ILE A 15 -3.02 12.14 -3.90
CA ILE A 15 -2.34 10.95 -4.44
C ILE A 15 -1.91 11.21 -5.88
N HIS A 16 -2.80 11.76 -6.69
CA HIS A 16 -2.49 12.12 -8.08
C HIS A 16 -1.30 13.05 -8.16
N ASN A 17 -1.34 14.14 -7.41
CA ASN A 17 -0.26 15.12 -7.43
C ASN A 17 1.07 14.53 -6.94
N MET A 18 1.02 13.71 -5.89
CA MET A 18 2.22 13.07 -5.37
C MET A 18 2.86 12.15 -6.41
N ILE A 19 2.06 11.35 -7.10
CA ILE A 19 2.55 10.43 -8.14
C ILE A 19 3.17 11.22 -9.29
N VAL A 20 2.47 12.22 -9.80
CA VAL A 20 2.91 13.01 -10.96
C VAL A 20 4.13 13.85 -10.63
N GLU A 21 4.11 14.55 -9.48
CA GLU A 21 5.18 15.47 -9.08
C GLU A 21 6.45 14.75 -8.64
N SER A 22 6.33 13.53 -8.11
CA SER A 22 7.49 12.77 -7.66
C SER A 22 8.29 12.15 -8.80
N ASN A 23 7.77 12.22 -10.02
CA ASN A 23 8.46 11.71 -11.20
C ASN A 23 8.90 10.24 -11.04
N VAL A 24 8.00 9.42 -10.52
CA VAL A 24 8.28 8.00 -10.27
C VAL A 24 8.08 7.18 -11.54
N ASP A 25 8.78 6.06 -11.64
CA ASP A 25 8.66 5.12 -12.76
C ASP A 25 7.67 4.00 -12.46
N TYR A 26 7.41 3.74 -11.19
CA TYR A 26 6.59 2.60 -10.77
C TYR A 26 5.84 2.92 -9.48
N VAL A 27 4.59 2.50 -9.42
CA VAL A 27 3.75 2.67 -8.24
C VAL A 27 3.31 1.29 -7.76
N VAL A 28 3.51 1.02 -6.47
CA VAL A 28 3.10 -0.24 -5.85
C VAL A 28 2.15 0.08 -4.71
N PHE A 29 1.04 -0.61 -4.66
CA PHE A 29 0.07 -0.38 -3.59
C PHE A 29 -0.68 -1.67 -3.23
N GLU A 30 -1.35 -1.63 -2.09
CA GLU A 30 -2.07 -2.79 -1.57
C GLU A 30 -3.44 -2.94 -2.22
N ASP A 31 -3.78 -4.17 -2.55
CA ASP A 31 -5.09 -4.49 -3.12
C ASP A 31 -6.20 -4.28 -2.09
N VAL A 32 -7.38 -3.97 -2.57
CA VAL A 32 -8.55 -3.80 -1.72
C VAL A 32 -8.96 -5.16 -1.16
N SER A 33 -8.97 -5.27 0.17
CA SER A 33 -9.41 -6.48 0.84
C SER A 33 -10.93 -6.47 0.98
N LEU A 34 -11.53 -7.66 1.01
CA LEU A 34 -12.96 -7.79 1.27
C LEU A 34 -13.28 -7.16 2.64
N GLN A 35 -14.19 -6.21 2.66
CA GLN A 35 -14.62 -5.52 3.87
C GLN A 35 -16.02 -5.98 4.25
N THR A 36 -16.28 -6.05 5.57
CA THR A 36 -17.64 -6.31 6.07
C THR A 36 -18.55 -5.14 5.77
N ASN A 37 -17.99 -3.93 5.71
CA ASN A 37 -18.75 -2.71 5.40
C ASN A 37 -18.65 -2.43 3.89
N VAL A 38 -19.79 -2.54 3.21
CA VAL A 38 -19.87 -2.35 1.76
C VAL A 38 -19.47 -0.93 1.34
N SER A 39 -19.87 0.07 2.13
CA SER A 39 -19.53 1.47 1.83
C SER A 39 -18.03 1.69 1.85
N THR A 40 -17.32 1.08 2.81
CA THR A 40 -15.87 1.15 2.91
C THR A 40 -15.21 0.46 1.71
N LEU A 41 -15.73 -0.69 1.32
CA LEU A 41 -15.20 -1.43 0.17
C LEU A 41 -15.32 -0.60 -1.12
N ILE A 42 -16.48 0.02 -1.34
CA ILE A 42 -16.72 0.87 -2.52
C ILE A 42 -15.75 2.05 -2.52
N LEU A 43 -15.59 2.72 -1.39
CA LEU A 43 -14.68 3.86 -1.26
C LEU A 43 -13.24 3.47 -1.60
N LEU A 44 -12.76 2.38 -1.04
CA LEU A 44 -11.39 1.90 -1.28
C LEU A 44 -11.21 1.49 -2.75
N ALA A 45 -12.21 0.87 -3.35
CA ALA A 45 -12.16 0.49 -4.77
C ALA A 45 -12.09 1.71 -5.68
N GLN A 46 -12.82 2.78 -5.34
CA GLN A 46 -12.78 4.03 -6.08
C GLN A 46 -11.39 4.69 -6.02
N ILE A 47 -10.78 4.68 -4.83
CA ILE A 47 -9.41 5.20 -4.64
C ILE A 47 -8.41 4.37 -5.45
N GLN A 48 -8.53 3.05 -5.40
CA GLN A 48 -7.68 2.15 -6.19
C GLN A 48 -7.80 2.45 -7.70
N GLY A 49 -9.03 2.61 -8.18
CA GLY A 49 -9.28 2.96 -9.58
C GLY A 49 -8.63 4.28 -9.96
N ALA A 50 -8.67 5.26 -9.06
CA ALA A 50 -8.05 6.57 -9.30
C ALA A 50 -6.53 6.46 -9.40
N ILE A 51 -5.90 5.64 -8.56
CA ILE A 51 -4.44 5.39 -8.62
C ILE A 51 -4.09 4.75 -9.97
N ILE A 52 -4.82 3.72 -10.36
CA ILE A 52 -4.61 3.02 -11.62
C ILE A 52 -4.75 3.99 -12.79
N ASN A 53 -5.81 4.80 -12.79
CA ASN A 53 -6.04 5.78 -13.84
C ASN A 53 -4.89 6.78 -13.95
N THR A 54 -4.41 7.28 -12.82
CA THR A 54 -3.27 8.21 -12.81
C THR A 54 -2.04 7.55 -13.44
N CYS A 55 -1.77 6.30 -13.11
CA CYS A 55 -0.62 5.57 -13.67
C CYS A 55 -0.78 5.37 -15.18
N VAL A 56 -1.96 4.92 -15.62
CA VAL A 56 -2.22 4.68 -17.05
C VAL A 56 -2.07 5.97 -17.85
N MET A 57 -2.64 7.06 -17.38
CA MET A 57 -2.63 8.33 -18.09
C MET A 57 -1.24 8.98 -18.15
N ASN A 58 -0.34 8.60 -17.25
CA ASN A 58 1.01 9.15 -17.18
C ASN A 58 2.09 8.15 -17.59
N ASN A 59 1.68 7.02 -18.16
CA ASN A 59 2.60 5.96 -18.61
C ASN A 59 3.52 5.45 -17.50
N ILE A 60 2.97 5.33 -16.29
CA ILE A 60 3.67 4.81 -15.12
C ILE A 60 3.25 3.36 -14.91
N CYS A 61 4.21 2.47 -14.75
CA CYS A 61 3.92 1.07 -14.43
C CYS A 61 3.41 0.96 -13.00
N TYR A 62 2.55 -0.03 -12.74
CA TYR A 62 2.06 -0.24 -11.38
C TYR A 62 1.87 -1.72 -11.09
N SER A 63 1.87 -2.05 -9.80
CA SER A 63 1.53 -3.39 -9.32
C SER A 63 0.63 -3.25 -8.09
N VAL A 64 -0.30 -4.19 -7.97
CA VAL A 64 -1.23 -4.26 -6.85
C VAL A 64 -0.92 -5.54 -6.08
N TYR A 65 -0.55 -5.40 -4.81
CA TYR A 65 -0.14 -6.52 -3.98
C TYR A 65 -1.16 -6.85 -2.91
N ARG A 66 -1.50 -8.12 -2.78
CA ARG A 66 -2.29 -8.59 -1.63
C ARG A 66 -1.40 -8.59 -0.37
N PRO A 67 -1.99 -8.35 0.80
CA PRO A 67 -1.20 -8.37 2.05
C PRO A 67 -0.41 -9.67 2.25
N THR A 68 -1.01 -10.80 1.94
CA THR A 68 -0.34 -12.10 2.08
C THR A 68 0.89 -12.19 1.19
N PHE A 69 0.86 -11.60 0.01
CA PHE A 69 1.97 -11.62 -0.93
C PHE A 69 3.17 -10.82 -0.41
N TRP A 70 2.95 -9.55 -0.05
CA TRP A 70 4.09 -8.73 0.37
C TRP A 70 4.65 -9.17 1.73
N ARG A 71 3.79 -9.66 2.62
CA ARG A 71 4.24 -10.20 3.90
C ARG A 71 5.10 -11.46 3.70
N SER A 72 4.68 -12.32 2.78
CA SER A 72 5.43 -13.52 2.44
C SER A 72 6.81 -13.19 1.85
N LYS A 73 6.87 -12.19 0.99
CA LYS A 73 8.13 -11.74 0.38
C LYS A 73 9.13 -11.26 1.43
N LEU A 74 8.65 -10.66 2.50
CA LEU A 74 9.49 -10.16 3.58
C LEU A 74 9.76 -11.21 4.68
N GLY A 75 9.22 -12.42 4.52
CA GLY A 75 9.42 -13.49 5.47
C GLY A 75 8.59 -13.38 6.75
N PHE A 76 7.49 -12.65 6.71
CA PHE A 76 6.61 -12.47 7.86
C PHE A 76 5.86 -13.77 8.17
N LYS A 77 5.66 -14.03 9.46
CA LYS A 77 4.87 -15.16 9.93
C LYS A 77 3.39 -14.86 9.74
N GLN A 78 2.66 -15.76 9.08
CA GLN A 78 1.25 -15.57 8.75
C GLN A 78 0.36 -16.78 9.04
N ASN A 79 0.81 -17.72 9.87
CA ASN A 79 0.02 -18.90 10.16
C ASN A 79 -1.23 -18.52 10.98
N ARG A 80 -2.11 -19.50 11.23
CA ARG A 80 -3.38 -19.29 11.94
C ARG A 80 -3.23 -18.67 13.32
N ASN A 81 -2.11 -18.90 13.98
CA ASN A 81 -1.87 -18.41 15.33
C ASN A 81 -1.40 -16.97 15.36
N VAL A 82 -1.02 -16.41 14.21
CA VAL A 82 -0.54 -15.04 14.12
C VAL A 82 -1.74 -14.11 13.94
N LYS A 83 -1.99 -13.26 14.94
CA LYS A 83 -3.10 -12.33 14.93
C LYS A 83 -2.71 -11.00 14.29
N ARG A 84 -3.70 -10.18 13.98
CA ARG A 84 -3.49 -8.90 13.32
C ARG A 84 -2.49 -7.98 14.03
N PRO A 85 -2.53 -7.83 15.38
CA PRO A 85 -1.53 -7.00 16.06
C PRO A 85 -0.09 -7.50 15.86
N GLU A 86 0.10 -8.81 15.76
CA GLU A 86 1.42 -9.39 15.52
C GLU A 86 1.91 -9.11 14.10
N LEU A 87 1.00 -9.16 13.11
CA LEU A 87 1.33 -8.82 11.72
C LEU A 87 1.77 -7.37 11.63
N LYS A 88 1.07 -6.47 12.32
CA LYS A 88 1.41 -5.05 12.34
C LYS A 88 2.75 -4.81 13.04
N GLN A 89 3.01 -5.56 14.11
CA GLN A 89 4.27 -5.43 14.84
C GLN A 89 5.44 -5.90 13.99
N GLN A 90 5.27 -6.97 13.22
CA GLN A 90 6.31 -7.44 12.30
C GLN A 90 6.69 -6.36 11.28
N ALA A 91 5.72 -5.64 10.74
CA ALA A 91 5.98 -4.54 9.81
C ALA A 91 6.74 -3.40 10.48
N LYS A 92 6.35 -3.03 11.70
CA LYS A 92 7.06 -2.00 12.47
C LYS A 92 8.51 -2.41 12.77
N ASP A 93 8.69 -3.66 13.18
CA ASP A 93 10.02 -4.20 13.49
C ASP A 93 10.91 -4.22 12.24
N TYR A 94 10.35 -4.61 11.11
CA TYR A 94 11.08 -4.62 9.84
C TYR A 94 11.62 -3.24 9.50
N VAL A 95 10.77 -2.23 9.58
CA VAL A 95 11.14 -0.85 9.27
C VAL A 95 12.16 -0.33 10.28
N TYR A 96 11.96 -0.60 11.56
CA TYR A 96 12.89 -0.18 12.60
C TYR A 96 14.27 -0.84 12.41
N ASN A 97 14.29 -2.14 12.16
CA ASN A 97 15.57 -2.86 12.01
C ASN A 97 16.34 -2.42 10.76
N LYS A 98 15.62 -2.09 9.69
CA LYS A 98 16.28 -1.72 8.44
C LYS A 98 16.66 -0.23 8.38
N TYR A 99 15.80 0.65 8.90
CA TYR A 99 15.95 2.10 8.75
C TYR A 99 16.11 2.86 10.06
N GLY A 100 15.93 2.21 11.20
CA GLY A 100 15.99 2.87 12.51
C GLY A 100 14.82 3.82 12.77
N LEU A 101 13.72 3.66 12.03
CA LEU A 101 12.58 4.57 12.12
C LEU A 101 11.42 3.94 12.89
N LYS A 102 10.81 4.74 13.77
CA LYS A 102 9.59 4.36 14.49
C LYS A 102 8.44 5.13 13.86
N LEU A 103 7.65 4.44 13.04
CA LEU A 103 6.58 5.06 12.28
C LEU A 103 5.23 4.42 12.60
N LYS A 104 4.15 5.11 12.21
CA LYS A 104 2.80 4.58 12.35
C LYS A 104 2.60 3.37 11.45
N GLU A 105 1.62 2.53 11.80
CA GLU A 105 1.33 1.28 11.09
C GLU A 105 1.18 1.44 9.59
N ASP A 106 0.40 2.43 9.16
CA ASP A 106 0.12 2.63 7.74
C ASP A 106 1.39 2.98 6.95
N LEU A 107 2.27 3.77 7.56
CA LEU A 107 3.55 4.12 6.94
C LEU A 107 4.48 2.91 6.88
N CYS A 108 4.48 2.09 7.92
CA CYS A 108 5.27 0.86 7.93
C CYS A 108 4.80 -0.12 6.85
N ASP A 109 3.49 -0.27 6.69
CA ASP A 109 2.94 -1.12 5.64
C ASP A 109 3.33 -0.63 4.26
N ALA A 110 3.25 0.68 4.02
CA ALA A 110 3.63 1.26 2.73
C ALA A 110 5.11 1.01 2.41
N ILE A 111 5.98 1.17 3.39
CA ILE A 111 7.41 0.91 3.22
C ILE A 111 7.65 -0.58 2.94
N CYS A 112 6.96 -1.45 3.68
CA CYS A 112 7.08 -2.90 3.49
C CYS A 112 6.62 -3.33 2.09
N ILE A 113 5.54 -2.75 1.59
CA ILE A 113 5.05 -3.02 0.23
C ILE A 113 6.12 -2.63 -0.80
N GLY A 114 6.74 -1.48 -0.63
CA GLY A 114 7.84 -1.04 -1.49
C GLY A 114 9.05 -1.96 -1.41
N GLU A 115 9.39 -2.41 -0.20
CA GLU A 115 10.49 -3.36 0.01
C GLU A 115 10.22 -4.70 -0.65
N ALA A 116 8.98 -5.18 -0.60
CA ALA A 116 8.60 -6.42 -1.26
C ALA A 116 8.74 -6.29 -2.79
N PHE A 117 8.38 -5.12 -3.33
CA PHE A 117 8.57 -4.84 -4.75
C PHE A 117 10.06 -4.88 -5.13
N ILE A 118 10.91 -4.26 -4.33
CA ILE A 118 12.35 -4.25 -4.58
C ILE A 118 12.91 -5.67 -4.59
N LYS A 119 12.49 -6.51 -3.66
CA LYS A 119 12.92 -7.91 -3.61
C LYS A 119 12.45 -8.69 -4.84
N GLU A 120 11.20 -8.49 -5.26
CA GLU A 120 10.66 -9.15 -6.44
C GLU A 120 11.37 -8.70 -7.70
N TYR A 121 11.64 -7.41 -7.82
CA TYR A 121 12.34 -6.84 -8.97
C TYR A 121 13.77 -7.38 -9.08
N LYS A 122 14.49 -7.44 -7.97
CA LYS A 122 15.88 -7.94 -7.96
C LYS A 122 15.96 -9.44 -8.25
N LYS A 123 14.93 -10.19 -7.92
CA LYS A 123 14.90 -11.63 -8.15
C LYS A 123 14.88 -11.97 -9.66
N GLU A 124 14.37 -11.08 -10.48
CA GLU A 124 14.28 -11.28 -11.91
C GLU A 124 15.61 -11.02 -12.63
N ASP A 125 16.53 -10.40 -11.95
CA ASP A 125 17.89 -10.18 -12.46
C ASP A 125 18.75 -11.43 -12.23
#